data_490fe3cb9d41e511cacc7f9cf95077cd
#
_entry.id   490fe3cb9d41e511cacc7f9cf95077cd
#
_cell.length_a   1.000
_cell.length_b   1.000
_cell.length_c   1.000
_cell.angle_alpha   90.00
_cell.angle_beta   90.00
_cell.angle_gamma   90.00
#
_symmetry.space_group_name_H-M   'P 1'
#
loop_
_entity.id
_entity.type
_entity.pdbx_description
1 polymer ?
#
loop_
_entity_poly.entity_id
_entity_poly.type
_entity_poly.pdbx_seq_one_letter_code
_entity_poly.pdbx_strand_id
1 'polypeptide(L)'
;MARRLFTSESVTEGHPDKMADQISDAVLDAMIKDDTESRVAVETLITTGQVHVAGEVTTRTYVDIPGIIREKILEIGYDSSAKGFDGASCGVSVSIGSQSPDIALGVDDAYEYREGEGTEDFDRQGAGDQGLMFGYASRETPELMPLPIMVAHQLSRQLSAVRRSGTVPYLRPDGKTQVTVEYSGITPVRLDTVVVSTQHAPDINLKELLAPDIKDYVVDPVVGALELDTSNYRLLVNPTGRFEVGGPMGDAGLTGRKIIIDTYGGMARHGGGAFSGKDPSKVDRSAAYAMRWVAKNVVAAGLADRCETQVAYAIGKAKPVGLFVECFGTEKVPVERIQDAVLEVFDLRPRAIISVLDLQRPIYSQTATFGHFGRTEPDFSWERADRVEQLRAAAGV
;
A
#
# COMPACT_ATOMS: atom_id res chain seq x y z
N MET A 1 -26.18 12.94 -16.32
CA MET A 1 -25.54 13.03 -14.99
C MET A 1 -24.43 14.05 -15.05
N ALA A 2 -24.11 14.72 -13.94
CA ALA A 2 -23.00 15.68 -13.91
C ALA A 2 -21.67 14.93 -14.14
N ARG A 3 -20.84 15.43 -15.05
CA ARG A 3 -19.48 14.93 -15.26
C ARG A 3 -18.55 15.56 -14.23
N ARG A 4 -17.64 14.77 -13.69
CA ARG A 4 -16.65 15.23 -12.72
C ARG A 4 -15.32 14.53 -12.92
N LEU A 5 -14.23 15.21 -12.59
CA LEU A 5 -12.88 14.67 -12.68
C LEU A 5 -12.44 14.14 -11.33
N PHE A 6 -11.74 13.00 -11.34
CA PHE A 6 -11.08 12.45 -10.17
C PHE A 6 -9.64 12.09 -10.52
N THR A 7 -8.72 12.40 -9.60
CA THR A 7 -7.29 12.27 -9.82
C THR A 7 -6.65 11.39 -8.74
N SER A 8 -5.78 10.47 -9.14
CA SER A 8 -4.89 9.73 -8.25
C SER A 8 -3.46 9.82 -8.74
N GLU A 9 -2.50 9.58 -7.86
CA GLU A 9 -1.08 9.55 -8.18
C GLU A 9 -0.42 8.28 -7.68
N SER A 10 0.74 7.95 -8.27
CA SER A 10 1.64 6.90 -7.80
C SER A 10 3.08 7.34 -7.97
N VAL A 11 3.99 6.57 -7.39
CA VAL A 11 5.43 6.83 -7.44
C VAL A 11 6.20 5.55 -7.74
N THR A 12 7.42 5.71 -8.28
CA THR A 12 8.34 4.58 -8.51
C THR A 12 9.03 4.14 -7.22
N GLU A 13 9.71 2.99 -7.29
CA GLU A 13 10.51 2.46 -6.18
C GLU A 13 11.64 3.38 -5.74
N GLY A 14 12.11 4.27 -6.61
CA GLY A 14 13.19 5.23 -6.30
C GLY A 14 12.74 6.56 -5.71
N HIS A 15 11.43 6.75 -5.51
CA HIS A 15 10.95 7.92 -4.76
C HIS A 15 11.41 7.83 -3.30
N PRO A 16 11.93 8.93 -2.67
CA PRO A 16 12.51 8.88 -1.33
C PRO A 16 11.61 8.23 -0.26
N ASP A 17 10.32 8.60 -0.20
CA ASP A 17 9.40 8.00 0.76
C ASP A 17 9.20 6.50 0.50
N LYS A 18 9.17 6.06 -0.77
CA LYS A 18 9.04 4.63 -1.08
C LYS A 18 10.34 3.85 -0.89
N MET A 19 11.49 4.49 -0.99
CA MET A 19 12.76 3.90 -0.55
C MET A 19 12.73 3.65 0.96
N ALA A 20 12.24 4.59 1.76
CA ALA A 20 12.08 4.44 3.20
C ALA A 20 11.13 3.30 3.56
N ASP A 21 9.97 3.19 2.88
CA ASP A 21 9.03 2.09 3.06
C ASP A 21 9.66 0.72 2.73
N GLN A 22 10.37 0.62 1.60
CA GLN A 22 11.04 -0.62 1.18
C GLN A 22 12.14 -1.06 2.16
N ILE A 23 12.90 -0.10 2.70
CA ILE A 23 13.94 -0.39 3.70
C ILE A 23 13.27 -0.92 4.99
N SER A 24 12.24 -0.25 5.49
CA SER A 24 11.53 -0.64 6.70
C SER A 24 10.90 -2.04 6.57
N ASP A 25 10.28 -2.34 5.43
CA ASP A 25 9.70 -3.67 5.17
C ASP A 25 10.75 -4.75 4.90
N ALA A 26 11.91 -4.42 4.33
CA ALA A 26 13.01 -5.37 4.19
C ALA A 26 13.60 -5.78 5.55
N VAL A 27 13.72 -4.83 6.48
CA VAL A 27 14.15 -5.12 7.86
C VAL A 27 13.10 -5.99 8.58
N LEU A 28 11.81 -5.69 8.42
CA LEU A 28 10.72 -6.49 8.96
C LEU A 28 10.76 -7.93 8.44
N ASP A 29 10.84 -8.11 7.12
CA ASP A 29 10.87 -9.43 6.49
C ASP A 29 12.06 -10.27 6.96
N ALA A 30 13.23 -9.65 7.12
CA ALA A 30 14.42 -10.33 7.62
C ALA A 30 14.23 -10.84 9.05
N MET A 31 13.49 -10.10 9.89
CA MET A 31 13.18 -10.53 11.27
C MET A 31 12.14 -11.66 11.30
N ILE A 32 11.03 -11.49 10.59
CA ILE A 32 9.94 -12.49 10.56
C ILE A 32 10.40 -13.81 9.94
N LYS A 33 11.31 -13.77 9.00
CA LYS A 33 11.84 -14.98 8.33
C LYS A 33 12.40 -15.99 9.33
N ASP A 34 13.12 -15.53 10.35
CA ASP A 34 13.81 -16.37 11.32
C ASP A 34 13.08 -16.42 12.69
N ASP A 35 12.21 -15.45 12.97
CA ASP A 35 11.36 -15.39 14.16
C ASP A 35 9.98 -14.81 13.82
N THR A 36 9.02 -15.69 13.52
CA THR A 36 7.65 -15.31 13.11
C THR A 36 6.88 -14.56 14.19
N GLU A 37 7.33 -14.64 15.46
CA GLU A 37 6.74 -13.92 16.59
C GLU A 37 7.37 -12.54 16.83
N SER A 38 8.28 -12.10 15.96
CA SER A 38 8.92 -10.79 16.07
C SER A 38 7.89 -9.66 16.13
N ARG A 39 8.09 -8.75 17.10
CA ARG A 39 7.35 -7.50 17.21
C ARG A 39 8.23 -6.40 16.66
N VAL A 40 7.77 -5.75 15.60
CA VAL A 40 8.57 -4.80 14.83
C VAL A 40 7.76 -3.54 14.56
N ALA A 41 8.33 -2.40 14.90
CA ALA A 41 7.87 -1.09 14.48
C ALA A 41 9.14 -0.31 14.09
N VAL A 42 9.48 -0.32 12.79
CA VAL A 42 10.71 0.28 12.27
C VAL A 42 10.36 1.36 11.25
N GLU A 43 10.89 2.54 11.46
CA GLU A 43 10.74 3.69 10.59
C GLU A 43 12.10 4.10 10.04
N THR A 44 12.11 4.55 8.80
CA THR A 44 13.30 4.98 8.06
C THR A 44 13.16 6.43 7.66
N LEU A 45 14.19 7.22 7.91
CA LEU A 45 14.43 8.53 7.31
C LEU A 45 15.59 8.40 6.33
N ILE A 46 15.41 8.87 5.11
CA ILE A 46 16.46 8.91 4.09
C ILE A 46 16.60 10.32 3.54
N THR A 47 17.83 10.79 3.41
CA THR A 47 18.15 12.12 2.87
C THR A 47 19.52 12.08 2.20
N THR A 48 20.02 13.21 1.71
CA THR A 48 21.30 13.29 1.00
C THR A 48 22.42 12.52 1.73
N GLY A 49 22.89 11.42 1.15
CA GLY A 49 24.02 10.64 1.66
C GLY A 49 23.81 9.90 2.98
N GLN A 50 22.59 9.90 3.54
CA GLN A 50 22.33 9.37 4.88
C GLN A 50 21.02 8.59 4.96
N VAL A 51 21.04 7.46 5.66
CA VAL A 51 19.86 6.70 6.09
C VAL A 51 19.88 6.58 7.61
N HIS A 52 18.76 6.88 8.24
CA HIS A 52 18.55 6.69 9.66
C HIS A 52 17.35 5.77 9.87
N VAL A 53 17.56 4.66 10.60
CA VAL A 53 16.51 3.70 10.97
C VAL A 53 16.30 3.78 12.47
N ALA A 54 15.06 3.98 12.88
CA ALA A 54 14.66 4.09 14.27
C ALA A 54 13.42 3.23 14.55
N GLY A 55 13.16 2.90 15.81
CA GLY A 55 11.95 2.19 16.21
C GLY A 55 12.17 1.24 17.38
N GLU A 56 11.20 0.37 17.59
CA GLU A 56 11.18 -0.63 18.64
C GLU A 56 11.03 -2.03 18.07
N VAL A 57 11.86 -2.95 18.56
CA VAL A 57 11.88 -4.33 18.12
C VAL A 57 12.00 -5.27 19.32
N THR A 58 11.20 -6.35 19.31
CA THR A 58 11.38 -7.52 20.17
C THR A 58 11.47 -8.73 19.26
N THR A 59 12.65 -9.34 19.19
CA THR A 59 12.93 -10.51 18.36
C THR A 59 14.02 -11.38 18.99
N ARG A 60 14.06 -12.65 18.61
CA ARG A 60 15.09 -13.61 19.01
C ARG A 60 16.19 -13.80 17.97
N THR A 61 16.05 -13.12 16.84
CA THR A 61 17.02 -13.22 15.73
C THR A 61 17.95 -12.01 15.67
N TYR A 62 19.12 -12.21 15.05
CA TYR A 62 20.02 -11.12 14.68
C TYR A 62 19.85 -10.77 13.19
N VAL A 63 19.77 -9.49 12.89
CA VAL A 63 19.61 -8.97 11.53
C VAL A 63 20.68 -7.92 11.25
N ASP A 64 21.40 -8.08 10.15
CA ASP A 64 22.36 -7.07 9.66
C ASP A 64 21.61 -5.93 8.97
N ILE A 65 21.04 -5.03 9.77
CA ILE A 65 20.26 -3.88 9.26
C ILE A 65 21.08 -3.01 8.29
N PRO A 66 22.34 -2.62 8.57
CA PRO A 66 23.14 -1.85 7.63
C PRO A 66 23.34 -2.56 6.28
N GLY A 67 23.57 -3.86 6.27
CA GLY A 67 23.68 -4.68 5.05
C GLY A 67 22.39 -4.64 4.23
N ILE A 68 21.25 -4.91 4.85
CA ILE A 68 19.92 -4.88 4.22
C ILE A 68 19.63 -3.50 3.60
N ILE A 69 19.91 -2.42 4.31
CA ILE A 69 19.72 -1.05 3.81
C ILE A 69 20.52 -0.83 2.52
N ARG A 70 21.80 -1.18 2.52
CA ARG A 70 22.67 -1.00 1.36
C ARG A 70 22.22 -1.82 0.16
N GLU A 71 21.92 -3.09 0.39
CA GLU A 71 21.43 -4.00 -0.65
C GLU A 71 20.12 -3.48 -1.27
N LYS A 72 19.17 -3.02 -0.45
CA LYS A 72 17.91 -2.48 -0.94
C LYS A 72 18.09 -1.22 -1.79
N ILE A 73 18.95 -0.30 -1.37
CA ILE A 73 19.23 0.93 -2.13
C ILE A 73 19.89 0.60 -3.48
N LEU A 74 20.84 -0.34 -3.49
CA LEU A 74 21.49 -0.80 -4.72
C LEU A 74 20.50 -1.52 -5.65
N GLU A 75 19.61 -2.36 -5.10
CA GLU A 75 18.54 -3.03 -5.86
C GLU A 75 17.59 -2.03 -6.52
N ILE A 76 17.24 -0.94 -5.83
CA ILE A 76 16.42 0.15 -6.39
C ILE A 76 17.13 0.82 -7.58
N GLY A 77 18.45 0.84 -7.58
CA GLY A 77 19.27 1.38 -8.66
C GLY A 77 20.06 2.64 -8.33
N TYR A 78 20.16 2.99 -7.03
CA TYR A 78 21.05 4.05 -6.56
C TYR A 78 22.43 3.46 -6.20
N ASP A 79 23.26 3.28 -7.23
CA ASP A 79 24.56 2.63 -7.21
C ASP A 79 25.73 3.61 -7.45
N SER A 80 25.45 4.91 -7.50
CA SER A 80 26.43 5.94 -7.79
C SER A 80 25.97 7.31 -7.33
N SER A 81 26.88 8.09 -6.76
CA SER A 81 26.65 9.51 -6.43
C SER A 81 26.22 10.36 -7.63
N ALA A 82 26.58 9.96 -8.86
CA ALA A 82 26.11 10.61 -10.09
C ALA A 82 24.60 10.49 -10.30
N LYS A 83 23.93 9.52 -9.65
CA LYS A 83 22.47 9.38 -9.64
C LYS A 83 21.80 10.13 -8.50
N GLY A 84 22.57 10.78 -7.62
CA GLY A 84 22.11 11.52 -6.47
C GLY A 84 22.16 10.75 -5.15
N PHE A 85 22.40 9.43 -5.18
CA PHE A 85 22.55 8.59 -3.99
C PHE A 85 23.35 7.33 -4.32
N ASP A 86 24.08 6.79 -3.33
CA ASP A 86 24.90 5.59 -3.52
C ASP A 86 24.76 4.67 -2.28
N GLY A 87 24.12 3.52 -2.47
CA GLY A 87 23.90 2.53 -1.42
C GLY A 87 25.20 1.92 -0.87
N ALA A 88 26.27 1.87 -1.69
CA ALA A 88 27.54 1.33 -1.23
C ALA A 88 28.26 2.24 -0.22
N SER A 89 28.11 3.55 -0.33
CA SER A 89 28.90 4.54 0.42
C SER A 89 28.08 5.45 1.33
N CYS A 90 26.74 5.40 1.33
CA CYS A 90 25.90 6.24 2.20
C CYS A 90 26.17 5.97 3.68
N GLY A 91 26.00 7.02 4.52
CA GLY A 91 25.98 6.88 5.96
C GLY A 91 24.75 6.07 6.41
N VAL A 92 24.93 5.19 7.38
CA VAL A 92 23.82 4.44 8.00
C VAL A 92 23.86 4.62 9.51
N SER A 93 22.74 5.00 10.09
CA SER A 93 22.56 5.16 11.54
C SER A 93 21.36 4.32 11.96
N VAL A 94 21.50 3.58 13.07
CA VAL A 94 20.47 2.69 13.60
C VAL A 94 20.23 3.03 15.06
N SER A 95 18.97 3.34 15.40
CA SER A 95 18.50 3.68 16.74
C SER A 95 17.27 2.84 17.07
N ILE A 96 17.48 1.58 17.40
CA ILE A 96 16.39 0.62 17.72
C ILE A 96 16.44 0.30 19.21
N GLY A 97 15.30 0.50 19.88
CA GLY A 97 15.06 0.10 21.25
C GLY A 97 14.22 -1.18 21.36
N SER A 98 13.95 -1.60 22.59
CA SER A 98 12.98 -2.68 22.88
C SER A 98 11.57 -2.10 22.98
N GLN A 99 10.56 -2.92 22.63
CA GLN A 99 9.16 -2.56 22.83
C GLN A 99 8.85 -2.29 24.32
N SER A 100 7.98 -1.29 24.58
CA SER A 100 7.49 -1.00 25.93
C SER A 100 6.78 -2.20 26.55
N PRO A 101 7.13 -2.59 27.80
CA PRO A 101 6.43 -3.67 28.51
C PRO A 101 4.93 -3.40 28.69
N ASP A 102 4.53 -2.14 28.84
CA ASP A 102 3.13 -1.77 29.03
C ASP A 102 2.30 -2.00 27.77
N ILE A 103 2.87 -1.77 26.58
CA ILE A 103 2.24 -2.08 25.29
C ILE A 103 2.18 -3.61 25.11
N ALA A 104 3.26 -4.32 25.42
CA ALA A 104 3.33 -5.78 25.29
C ALA A 104 2.23 -6.47 26.09
N LEU A 105 1.96 -6.01 27.33
CA LEU A 105 0.93 -6.57 28.20
C LEU A 105 -0.46 -6.59 27.52
N GLY A 106 -0.87 -5.49 26.87
CA GLY A 106 -2.17 -5.41 26.24
C GLY A 106 -2.26 -6.20 24.92
N VAL A 107 -1.12 -6.41 24.25
CA VAL A 107 -1.05 -7.21 23.01
C VAL A 107 -1.06 -8.70 23.31
N ASP A 108 -0.27 -9.14 24.29
CA ASP A 108 -0.06 -10.56 24.58
C ASP A 108 -1.23 -11.17 25.36
N ASP A 109 -1.89 -10.39 26.24
CA ASP A 109 -3.05 -10.80 27.02
C ASP A 109 -4.14 -9.69 26.92
N ALA A 110 -5.08 -9.87 26.00
CA ALA A 110 -6.19 -8.94 25.80
C ALA A 110 -7.05 -8.74 27.03
N TYR A 111 -7.74 -7.60 27.11
CA TYR A 111 -8.64 -7.25 28.19
C TYR A 111 -9.68 -8.34 28.44
N GLU A 112 -10.34 -8.84 27.40
CA GLU A 112 -11.37 -9.88 27.49
C GLU A 112 -10.81 -11.18 28.08
N TYR A 113 -9.57 -11.55 27.76
CA TYR A 113 -8.92 -12.73 28.31
C TYR A 113 -8.56 -12.56 29.79
N ARG A 114 -8.03 -11.40 30.17
CA ARG A 114 -7.65 -11.08 31.58
C ARG A 114 -8.86 -10.99 32.51
N GLU A 115 -9.99 -10.48 32.04
CA GLU A 115 -11.22 -10.36 32.82
C GLU A 115 -12.06 -11.65 32.81
N GLY A 116 -11.63 -12.69 32.08
CA GLY A 116 -12.35 -13.96 31.98
C GLY A 116 -13.61 -13.92 31.12
N GLU A 117 -13.76 -12.87 30.31
CA GLU A 117 -14.87 -12.71 29.36
C GLU A 117 -14.62 -13.45 28.04
N GLY A 118 -13.34 -13.72 27.71
CA GLY A 118 -12.89 -14.44 26.52
C GLY A 118 -12.35 -15.82 26.86
N THR A 119 -12.77 -16.85 26.13
CA THR A 119 -12.34 -18.24 26.34
C THR A 119 -11.66 -18.88 25.13
N GLU A 120 -11.77 -18.25 23.97
CA GLU A 120 -11.19 -18.72 22.71
C GLU A 120 -9.73 -18.28 22.57
N ASP A 121 -8.93 -19.05 21.81
CA ASP A 121 -7.53 -18.69 21.54
C ASP A 121 -7.39 -17.34 20.84
N PHE A 122 -8.35 -16.98 19.99
CA PHE A 122 -8.38 -15.67 19.32
C PHE A 122 -8.73 -14.48 20.24
N ASP A 123 -9.25 -14.72 21.43
CA ASP A 123 -9.49 -13.70 22.45
C ASP A 123 -8.22 -13.29 23.22
N ARG A 124 -7.12 -14.02 23.06
CA ARG A 124 -5.88 -13.78 23.83
C ARG A 124 -5.13 -12.54 23.36
N GLN A 125 -5.06 -12.32 22.06
CA GLN A 125 -4.29 -11.20 21.51
C GLN A 125 -5.16 -9.95 21.35
N GLY A 126 -4.79 -8.87 22.04
CA GLY A 126 -5.40 -7.56 21.89
C GLY A 126 -4.83 -6.77 20.70
N ALA A 127 -5.55 -5.73 20.31
CA ALA A 127 -5.03 -4.76 19.36
C ALA A 127 -3.81 -4.02 19.95
N GLY A 128 -2.76 -3.88 19.15
CA GLY A 128 -1.51 -3.22 19.57
C GLY A 128 -1.63 -1.71 19.72
N ASP A 129 -2.69 -1.12 19.20
CA ASP A 129 -3.01 0.31 19.33
C ASP A 129 -4.53 0.52 19.20
N GLN A 130 -5.00 1.68 19.59
CA GLN A 130 -6.29 2.19 19.17
C GLN A 130 -6.22 2.70 17.73
N GLY A 131 -7.33 2.65 17.00
CA GLY A 131 -7.36 3.21 15.66
C GLY A 131 -8.60 2.81 14.88
N LEU A 132 -8.70 3.36 13.66
CA LEU A 132 -9.72 3.02 12.71
C LEU A 132 -9.08 2.76 11.35
N MET A 133 -9.52 1.69 10.67
CA MET A 133 -8.98 1.24 9.41
C MET A 133 -10.10 1.09 8.39
N PHE A 134 -9.78 1.42 7.13
CA PHE A 134 -10.75 1.36 6.04
C PHE A 134 -10.36 0.31 5.01
N GLY A 135 -11.39 -0.32 4.45
CA GLY A 135 -11.32 -1.10 3.22
C GLY A 135 -12.22 -0.52 2.16
N TYR A 136 -11.89 -0.76 0.90
CA TYR A 136 -12.67 -0.29 -0.23
C TYR A 136 -12.60 -1.27 -1.41
N ALA A 137 -13.69 -1.37 -2.15
CA ALA A 137 -13.74 -2.04 -3.45
C ALA A 137 -14.78 -1.37 -4.36
N SER A 138 -14.53 -1.41 -5.67
CA SER A 138 -15.48 -0.95 -6.70
C SER A 138 -15.32 -1.77 -7.98
N ARG A 139 -16.38 -1.84 -8.80
CA ARG A 139 -16.38 -2.58 -10.08
C ARG A 139 -15.73 -1.79 -11.23
N GLU A 140 -14.78 -0.92 -10.92
CA GLU A 140 -14.12 -0.08 -11.94
C GLU A 140 -13.01 -0.81 -12.69
N THR A 141 -12.38 -1.80 -12.05
CA THR A 141 -11.33 -2.65 -12.64
C THR A 141 -11.56 -4.12 -12.30
N PRO A 142 -10.93 -5.07 -13.01
CA PRO A 142 -11.02 -6.48 -12.69
C PRO A 142 -10.55 -6.83 -11.27
N GLU A 143 -9.59 -6.07 -10.73
CA GLU A 143 -9.08 -6.23 -9.36
C GLU A 143 -10.05 -5.68 -8.31
N LEU A 144 -11.17 -5.07 -8.73
CA LEU A 144 -12.14 -4.37 -7.89
C LEU A 144 -11.52 -3.19 -7.14
N MET A 145 -10.77 -2.38 -7.86
CA MET A 145 -10.09 -1.17 -7.38
C MET A 145 -10.57 0.07 -8.16
N PRO A 146 -10.38 1.28 -7.58
CA PRO A 146 -10.59 2.52 -8.33
C PRO A 146 -9.65 2.64 -9.54
N LEU A 147 -10.19 2.97 -10.69
CA LEU A 147 -9.44 3.05 -11.94
C LEU A 147 -8.26 4.05 -11.90
N PRO A 148 -8.40 5.28 -11.37
CA PRO A 148 -7.30 6.26 -11.42
C PRO A 148 -6.04 5.78 -10.71
N ILE A 149 -6.15 5.17 -9.51
CA ILE A 149 -4.98 4.68 -8.77
C ILE A 149 -4.38 3.45 -9.45
N MET A 150 -5.18 2.55 -10.00
CA MET A 150 -4.67 1.38 -10.71
C MET A 150 -3.87 1.77 -11.95
N VAL A 151 -4.37 2.71 -12.74
CA VAL A 151 -3.64 3.22 -13.91
C VAL A 151 -2.36 3.95 -13.48
N ALA A 152 -2.41 4.75 -12.42
CA ALA A 152 -1.21 5.42 -11.89
C ALA A 152 -0.14 4.39 -11.43
N HIS A 153 -0.55 3.31 -10.76
CA HIS A 153 0.36 2.22 -10.39
C HIS A 153 0.95 1.50 -11.60
N GLN A 154 0.12 1.19 -12.61
CA GLN A 154 0.57 0.56 -13.84
C GLN A 154 1.60 1.43 -14.58
N LEU A 155 1.37 2.75 -14.68
CA LEU A 155 2.32 3.70 -15.26
C LEU A 155 3.65 3.74 -14.47
N SER A 156 3.61 3.81 -13.14
CA SER A 156 4.80 3.80 -12.29
C SER A 156 5.58 2.49 -12.41
N ARG A 157 4.88 1.35 -12.47
CA ARG A 157 5.46 0.03 -12.68
C ARG A 157 6.12 -0.09 -14.06
N GLN A 158 5.44 0.40 -15.11
CA GLN A 158 5.98 0.41 -16.47
C GLN A 158 7.20 1.32 -16.59
N LEU A 159 7.17 2.50 -15.95
CA LEU A 159 8.32 3.42 -15.90
C LEU A 159 9.54 2.74 -15.26
N SER A 160 9.35 2.04 -14.15
CA SER A 160 10.40 1.25 -13.50
C SER A 160 10.89 0.10 -14.39
N ALA A 161 9.99 -0.60 -15.08
CA ALA A 161 10.34 -1.72 -15.95
C ALA A 161 11.21 -1.29 -17.14
N VAL A 162 10.88 -0.20 -17.83
CA VAL A 162 11.67 0.29 -18.97
C VAL A 162 13.04 0.84 -18.55
N ARG A 163 13.15 1.39 -17.34
CA ARG A 163 14.42 1.77 -16.73
C ARG A 163 15.28 0.55 -16.44
N ARG A 164 14.72 -0.44 -15.73
CA ARG A 164 15.45 -1.65 -15.30
C ARG A 164 15.89 -2.53 -16.47
N SER A 165 15.09 -2.61 -17.53
CA SER A 165 15.45 -3.35 -18.74
C SER A 165 16.49 -2.65 -19.62
N GLY A 166 16.77 -1.36 -19.35
CA GLY A 166 17.65 -0.54 -20.20
C GLY A 166 17.00 -0.12 -21.52
N THR A 167 15.68 -0.28 -21.70
CA THR A 167 14.95 0.19 -22.89
C THR A 167 15.06 1.71 -22.99
N VAL A 168 15.01 2.42 -21.87
CA VAL A 168 15.26 3.87 -21.77
C VAL A 168 16.41 4.08 -20.77
N PRO A 169 17.66 3.95 -21.21
CA PRO A 169 18.83 3.79 -20.32
C PRO A 169 19.22 5.05 -19.55
N TYR A 170 18.74 6.21 -19.96
CA TYR A 170 19.02 7.48 -19.28
C TYR A 170 18.03 7.80 -18.15
N LEU A 171 16.98 6.98 -17.93
CA LEU A 171 16.10 7.14 -16.78
C LEU A 171 16.82 6.80 -15.48
N ARG A 172 16.46 7.52 -14.43
CA ARG A 172 16.92 7.31 -13.05
C ARG A 172 15.76 6.81 -12.18
N PRO A 173 16.05 6.33 -10.95
CA PRO A 173 15.03 5.60 -10.17
C PRO A 173 13.83 6.42 -9.71
N ASP A 174 13.98 7.73 -9.48
CA ASP A 174 12.88 8.57 -8.97
C ASP A 174 11.89 8.96 -10.06
N GLY A 175 10.60 8.83 -9.75
CA GLY A 175 9.53 9.22 -10.65
C GLY A 175 8.16 9.22 -9.99
N LYS A 176 7.25 9.98 -10.60
CA LYS A 176 5.84 10.09 -10.20
C LYS A 176 4.94 10.00 -11.40
N THR A 177 3.77 9.41 -11.21
CA THR A 177 2.70 9.39 -12.20
C THR A 177 1.41 9.91 -11.59
N GLN A 178 0.60 10.60 -12.39
CA GLN A 178 -0.70 11.10 -11.97
C GLN A 178 -1.71 10.87 -13.09
N VAL A 179 -2.90 10.43 -12.72
CA VAL A 179 -3.96 10.09 -13.67
C VAL A 179 -5.25 10.77 -13.26
N THR A 180 -5.85 11.50 -14.19
CA THR A 180 -7.17 12.12 -14.03
C THR A 180 -8.16 11.42 -14.94
N VAL A 181 -9.25 10.95 -14.39
CA VAL A 181 -10.35 10.25 -15.07
C VAL A 181 -11.64 11.06 -14.94
N GLU A 182 -12.37 11.17 -16.03
CA GLU A 182 -13.72 11.74 -16.05
C GLU A 182 -14.75 10.66 -15.75
N TYR A 183 -15.65 10.98 -14.83
CA TYR A 183 -16.74 10.11 -14.38
C TYR A 183 -18.12 10.64 -14.79
N SER A 184 -18.99 9.73 -15.16
CA SER A 184 -20.45 9.97 -15.25
C SER A 184 -21.13 9.22 -14.11
N GLY A 185 -21.52 9.96 -13.05
CA GLY A 185 -21.95 9.34 -11.80
C GLY A 185 -20.78 8.62 -11.11
N ILE A 186 -20.86 7.28 -11.01
CA ILE A 186 -19.82 6.42 -10.44
C ILE A 186 -19.00 5.68 -11.52
N THR A 187 -19.33 5.83 -12.79
CA THR A 187 -18.72 5.10 -13.89
C THR A 187 -17.61 5.94 -14.52
N PRO A 188 -16.36 5.43 -14.63
CA PRO A 188 -15.31 6.07 -15.41
C PRO A 188 -15.68 6.04 -16.89
N VAL A 189 -15.52 7.16 -17.60
CA VAL A 189 -15.95 7.29 -19.00
C VAL A 189 -14.84 7.76 -19.93
N ARG A 190 -13.87 8.55 -19.45
CA ARG A 190 -12.81 9.09 -20.29
C ARG A 190 -11.53 9.35 -19.48
N LEU A 191 -10.41 9.04 -20.09
CA LEU A 191 -9.11 9.49 -19.59
C LEU A 191 -8.96 10.98 -19.93
N ASP A 192 -8.70 11.82 -18.92
CA ASP A 192 -8.58 13.26 -19.12
C ASP A 192 -7.12 13.72 -19.18
N THR A 193 -6.31 13.34 -18.21
CA THR A 193 -4.92 13.79 -18.11
C THR A 193 -4.03 12.69 -17.55
N VAL A 194 -2.85 12.54 -18.13
CA VAL A 194 -1.73 11.75 -17.61
C VAL A 194 -0.54 12.66 -17.39
N VAL A 195 0.06 12.62 -16.22
CA VAL A 195 1.31 13.31 -15.89
C VAL A 195 2.36 12.28 -15.54
N VAL A 196 3.53 12.37 -16.14
CA VAL A 196 4.71 11.57 -15.79
C VAL A 196 5.86 12.52 -15.49
N SER A 197 6.37 12.48 -14.26
CA SER A 197 7.59 13.16 -13.86
C SER A 197 8.65 12.12 -13.53
N THR A 198 9.77 12.14 -14.25
CA THR A 198 10.82 11.12 -14.10
C THR A 198 12.20 11.75 -14.07
N GLN A 199 13.01 11.28 -13.14
CA GLN A 199 14.42 11.64 -13.07
C GLN A 199 15.17 11.04 -14.26
N HIS A 200 16.09 11.82 -14.82
CA HIS A 200 16.89 11.43 -16.00
C HIS A 200 18.34 11.86 -15.88
N ALA A 201 19.20 11.31 -16.73
CA ALA A 201 20.60 11.75 -16.86
C ALA A 201 20.68 13.19 -17.35
N PRO A 202 21.78 13.92 -17.09
CA PRO A 202 22.00 15.25 -17.65
C PRO A 202 22.07 15.20 -19.19
N ASP A 203 21.92 16.38 -19.80
CA ASP A 203 22.05 16.59 -21.24
C ASP A 203 21.03 15.84 -22.13
N ILE A 204 19.87 15.47 -21.58
CA ILE A 204 18.77 14.83 -22.31
C ILE A 204 17.82 15.89 -22.88
N ASN A 205 17.53 15.79 -24.18
CA ASN A 205 16.51 16.63 -24.82
C ASN A 205 15.11 16.17 -24.39
N LEU A 206 14.43 17.00 -23.58
CA LEU A 206 13.15 16.65 -23.00
C LEU A 206 12.02 16.54 -24.03
N LYS A 207 12.03 17.36 -25.06
CA LYS A 207 10.96 17.42 -26.08
C LYS A 207 11.16 16.41 -27.21
N GLU A 208 12.39 16.22 -27.64
CA GLU A 208 12.70 15.40 -28.82
C GLU A 208 13.08 13.97 -28.46
N LEU A 209 13.43 13.68 -27.20
CA LEU A 209 13.83 12.36 -26.75
C LEU A 209 12.97 11.86 -25.57
N LEU A 210 13.01 12.54 -24.40
CA LEU A 210 12.34 12.05 -23.21
C LEU A 210 10.81 11.92 -23.40
N ALA A 211 10.15 12.96 -23.88
CA ALA A 211 8.69 12.95 -23.99
C ALA A 211 8.17 11.90 -24.99
N PRO A 212 8.77 11.72 -26.19
CA PRO A 212 8.45 10.61 -27.08
C PRO A 212 8.69 9.23 -26.42
N ASP A 213 9.85 9.01 -25.81
CA ASP A 213 10.19 7.71 -25.21
C ASP A 213 9.22 7.37 -24.06
N ILE A 214 8.88 8.35 -23.21
CA ILE A 214 7.88 8.14 -22.14
C ILE A 214 6.51 7.83 -22.73
N LYS A 215 6.12 8.52 -23.81
CA LYS A 215 4.86 8.24 -24.49
C LYS A 215 4.85 6.81 -25.03
N ASP A 216 5.85 6.44 -25.82
CA ASP A 216 5.85 5.19 -26.60
C ASP A 216 6.10 3.95 -25.72
N TYR A 217 6.98 4.04 -24.71
CA TYR A 217 7.40 2.90 -23.90
C TYR A 217 6.67 2.80 -22.55
N VAL A 218 6.12 3.89 -22.03
CA VAL A 218 5.46 3.91 -20.72
C VAL A 218 3.96 4.14 -20.85
N VAL A 219 3.53 5.19 -21.52
CA VAL A 219 2.13 5.63 -21.52
C VAL A 219 1.28 4.79 -22.46
N ASP A 220 1.68 4.69 -23.74
CA ASP A 220 0.88 3.99 -24.76
C ASP A 220 0.61 2.51 -24.44
N PRO A 221 1.56 1.72 -23.89
CA PRO A 221 1.29 0.33 -23.49
C PRO A 221 0.24 0.21 -22.38
N VAL A 222 0.20 1.15 -21.44
CA VAL A 222 -0.75 1.15 -20.33
C VAL A 222 -2.10 1.69 -20.78
N VAL A 223 -2.11 2.85 -21.45
CA VAL A 223 -3.35 3.52 -21.87
C VAL A 223 -4.06 2.71 -22.96
N GLY A 224 -3.32 2.08 -23.87
CA GLY A 224 -3.88 1.23 -24.92
C GLY A 224 -4.63 0.00 -24.43
N ALA A 225 -4.43 -0.41 -23.18
CA ALA A 225 -5.12 -1.54 -22.55
C ALA A 225 -6.41 -1.14 -21.81
N LEU A 226 -6.73 0.16 -21.72
CA LEU A 226 -7.89 0.65 -20.97
C LEU A 226 -9.18 0.54 -21.79
N GLU A 227 -10.24 0.06 -21.14
CA GLU A 227 -11.59 -0.02 -21.73
C GLU A 227 -12.40 1.26 -21.46
N LEU A 228 -11.85 2.44 -21.85
CA LEU A 228 -12.56 3.71 -21.76
C LEU A 228 -12.09 4.63 -22.89
N ASP A 229 -12.76 5.78 -23.09
CA ASP A 229 -12.35 6.75 -24.11
C ASP A 229 -10.98 7.37 -23.77
N THR A 230 -9.98 7.05 -24.58
CA THR A 230 -8.60 7.56 -24.50
C THR A 230 -8.22 8.41 -25.70
N SER A 231 -9.18 8.83 -26.55
CA SER A 231 -8.89 9.48 -27.84
C SER A 231 -8.26 10.87 -27.71
N ASN A 232 -8.55 11.60 -26.62
CA ASN A 232 -8.17 13.02 -26.45
C ASN A 232 -7.71 13.35 -25.03
N TYR A 233 -6.87 12.51 -24.42
CA TYR A 233 -6.27 12.86 -23.13
C TYR A 233 -5.06 13.78 -23.29
N ARG A 234 -4.79 14.55 -22.27
CA ARG A 234 -3.62 15.43 -22.18
C ARG A 234 -2.46 14.67 -21.54
N LEU A 235 -1.32 14.57 -22.23
CA LEU A 235 -0.09 14.03 -21.69
C LEU A 235 0.87 15.16 -21.29
N LEU A 236 1.37 15.13 -20.06
CA LEU A 236 2.40 16.03 -19.53
C LEU A 236 3.60 15.23 -19.05
N VAL A 237 4.76 15.43 -19.69
CA VAL A 237 6.02 14.79 -19.30
C VAL A 237 6.97 15.85 -18.77
N ASN A 238 7.45 15.69 -17.54
CA ASN A 238 8.33 16.63 -16.83
C ASN A 238 7.90 18.10 -17.03
N PRO A 239 6.65 18.49 -16.63
CA PRO A 239 6.13 19.82 -16.93
C PRO A 239 6.93 20.97 -16.30
N THR A 240 7.72 20.70 -15.27
CA THR A 240 8.64 21.66 -14.64
C THR A 240 9.93 21.88 -15.45
N GLY A 241 10.17 21.09 -16.49
CA GLY A 241 11.40 21.03 -17.25
C GLY A 241 12.31 19.88 -16.77
N ARG A 242 13.63 20.12 -16.66
CA ARG A 242 14.60 19.08 -16.28
C ARG A 242 14.35 18.52 -14.88
N PHE A 243 14.59 17.21 -14.72
CA PHE A 243 14.56 16.50 -13.45
C PHE A 243 15.82 15.64 -13.32
N GLU A 244 16.96 16.28 -13.16
CA GLU A 244 18.28 15.64 -13.02
C GLU A 244 18.58 15.31 -11.56
N VAL A 245 18.26 16.25 -10.65
CA VAL A 245 18.39 16.06 -9.20
C VAL A 245 17.10 15.49 -8.67
N GLY A 246 17.15 14.27 -8.15
CA GLY A 246 16.02 13.55 -7.59
C GLY A 246 16.47 12.53 -6.53
N GLY A 247 15.54 11.68 -6.11
CA GLY A 247 15.80 10.76 -5.02
C GLY A 247 16.09 11.48 -3.71
N PRO A 248 16.78 10.84 -2.76
CA PRO A 248 17.08 11.42 -1.44
C PRO A 248 17.92 12.71 -1.47
N MET A 249 18.60 13.00 -2.58
CA MET A 249 19.30 14.25 -2.78
C MET A 249 18.35 15.41 -3.08
N GLY A 250 17.23 15.13 -3.74
CA GLY A 250 16.24 16.15 -4.10
C GLY A 250 15.26 16.45 -2.96
N ASP A 251 14.84 15.43 -2.23
CA ASP A 251 13.89 15.54 -1.11
C ASP A 251 14.11 14.39 -0.12
N ALA A 252 13.88 14.66 1.17
CA ALA A 252 13.98 13.64 2.20
C ALA A 252 12.78 12.70 2.14
N GLY A 253 13.03 11.40 2.36
CA GLY A 253 12.01 10.36 2.47
C GLY A 253 11.81 9.88 3.91
N LEU A 254 10.59 9.51 4.21
CA LEU A 254 10.18 8.93 5.49
C LEU A 254 9.20 7.79 5.28
N THR A 255 9.31 6.74 6.08
CA THR A 255 8.33 5.66 6.13
C THR A 255 6.93 6.21 6.44
N GLY A 256 5.92 5.73 5.71
CA GLY A 256 4.52 6.07 5.99
C GLY A 256 4.05 7.43 5.47
N ARG A 257 4.75 8.05 4.51
CA ARG A 257 4.35 9.32 3.88
C ARG A 257 3.63 9.16 2.54
N LYS A 258 3.34 7.94 2.12
CA LYS A 258 2.62 7.64 0.87
C LYS A 258 1.37 6.78 1.11
N ILE A 259 0.71 6.95 2.27
CA ILE A 259 -0.40 6.13 2.74
C ILE A 259 -1.62 6.15 1.80
N ILE A 260 -1.85 7.22 1.07
CA ILE A 260 -2.94 7.32 0.11
C ILE A 260 -2.59 6.57 -1.20
N ILE A 261 -1.34 6.64 -1.64
CA ILE A 261 -0.81 5.83 -2.76
C ILE A 261 -0.84 4.34 -2.40
N ASP A 262 -0.48 4.00 -1.17
CA ASP A 262 -0.47 2.62 -0.68
C ASP A 262 -1.86 1.98 -0.66
N THR A 263 -2.93 2.77 -0.63
CA THR A 263 -4.31 2.32 -0.48
C THR A 263 -5.14 2.57 -1.74
N TYR A 264 -6.01 3.58 -1.74
CA TYR A 264 -7.04 3.73 -2.78
C TYR A 264 -6.95 5.03 -3.58
N GLY A 265 -5.82 5.76 -3.51
CA GLY A 265 -5.58 6.99 -4.28
C GLY A 265 -6.55 8.12 -3.98
N GLY A 266 -7.13 8.14 -2.77
CA GLY A 266 -8.09 9.17 -2.34
C GLY A 266 -9.55 8.83 -2.64
N MET A 267 -9.87 7.67 -3.24
CA MET A 267 -11.25 7.28 -3.51
C MET A 267 -11.99 6.84 -2.23
N ALA A 268 -11.29 6.27 -1.27
CA ALA A 268 -11.80 5.88 0.03
C ALA A 268 -11.30 6.81 1.14
N ARG A 269 -11.97 6.78 2.28
CA ARG A 269 -11.48 7.37 3.53
C ARG A 269 -10.21 6.64 3.99
N HIS A 270 -9.46 7.26 4.89
CA HIS A 270 -8.24 6.67 5.45
C HIS A 270 -8.17 6.95 6.96
N GLY A 271 -7.73 5.97 7.74
CA GLY A 271 -7.60 6.09 9.19
C GLY A 271 -6.33 6.79 9.67
N GLY A 272 -5.35 6.99 8.76
CA GLY A 272 -4.08 7.65 9.05
C GLY A 272 -2.92 6.70 9.36
N GLY A 273 -3.17 5.40 9.61
CA GLY A 273 -2.13 4.41 9.90
C GLY A 273 -1.26 4.07 8.68
N ALA A 274 0.05 4.06 8.85
CA ALA A 274 1.01 3.58 7.86
C ALA A 274 1.21 2.07 8.00
N PHE A 275 1.64 1.40 6.93
CA PHE A 275 1.83 -0.05 6.88
C PHE A 275 3.28 -0.48 7.05
N SER A 276 4.18 0.07 6.23
CA SER A 276 5.58 -0.37 6.12
C SER A 276 6.31 -0.30 7.46
N GLY A 277 7.14 -1.29 7.73
CA GLY A 277 7.91 -1.41 8.97
C GLY A 277 7.14 -1.96 10.17
N LYS A 278 5.85 -2.25 10.03
CA LYS A 278 4.99 -2.77 11.09
C LYS A 278 4.71 -4.27 10.89
N ASP A 279 4.95 -5.08 11.91
CA ASP A 279 4.53 -6.49 11.93
C ASP A 279 2.99 -6.61 12.04
N PRO A 280 2.39 -7.79 11.73
CA PRO A 280 0.94 -7.92 11.65
C PRO A 280 0.18 -7.79 12.97
N SER A 281 0.86 -7.73 14.13
CA SER A 281 0.19 -7.40 15.40
C SER A 281 -0.31 -5.95 15.45
N LYS A 282 0.23 -5.08 14.61
CA LYS A 282 -0.23 -3.70 14.44
C LYS A 282 -1.47 -3.70 13.54
N VAL A 283 -2.61 -3.37 14.13
CA VAL A 283 -3.91 -3.34 13.45
C VAL A 283 -3.97 -2.31 12.32
N ASP A 284 -3.16 -1.26 12.36
CA ASP A 284 -2.99 -0.33 11.24
C ASP A 284 -2.74 -1.06 9.93
N ARG A 285 -1.95 -2.13 9.96
CA ARG A 285 -1.63 -2.94 8.78
C ARG A 285 -2.60 -4.11 8.63
N SER A 286 -2.68 -4.99 9.60
CA SER A 286 -3.45 -6.23 9.49
C SER A 286 -4.94 -6.00 9.32
N ALA A 287 -5.53 -5.05 10.06
CA ALA A 287 -6.94 -4.74 9.93
C ALA A 287 -7.28 -3.95 8.66
N ALA A 288 -6.37 -3.11 8.15
CA ALA A 288 -6.56 -2.49 6.83
C ALA A 288 -6.56 -3.55 5.71
N TYR A 289 -5.70 -4.56 5.80
CA TYR A 289 -5.71 -5.70 4.88
C TYR A 289 -7.01 -6.52 5.01
N ALA A 290 -7.47 -6.77 6.25
CA ALA A 290 -8.74 -7.45 6.46
C ALA A 290 -9.92 -6.65 5.91
N MET A 291 -9.95 -5.32 6.08
CA MET A 291 -11.01 -4.47 5.53
C MET A 291 -11.01 -4.46 3.99
N ARG A 292 -9.84 -4.49 3.35
CA ARG A 292 -9.76 -4.71 1.89
C ARG A 292 -10.37 -6.06 1.51
N TRP A 293 -10.02 -7.13 2.21
CA TRP A 293 -10.56 -8.46 1.98
C TRP A 293 -12.08 -8.49 2.13
N VAL A 294 -12.63 -7.88 3.19
CA VAL A 294 -14.08 -7.75 3.41
C VAL A 294 -14.76 -6.98 2.26
N ALA A 295 -14.30 -5.76 1.98
CA ALA A 295 -14.91 -4.92 0.94
C ALA A 295 -14.88 -5.59 -0.45
N LYS A 296 -13.75 -6.25 -0.77
CA LYS A 296 -13.59 -6.98 -2.03
C LYS A 296 -14.59 -8.14 -2.14
N ASN A 297 -14.77 -8.92 -1.08
CA ASN A 297 -15.72 -10.03 -1.07
C ASN A 297 -17.19 -9.55 -1.15
N VAL A 298 -17.55 -8.43 -0.51
CA VAL A 298 -18.89 -7.83 -0.62
C VAL A 298 -19.20 -7.46 -2.08
N VAL A 299 -18.26 -6.80 -2.76
CA VAL A 299 -18.46 -6.41 -4.17
C VAL A 299 -18.41 -7.64 -5.09
N ALA A 300 -17.51 -8.59 -4.86
CA ALA A 300 -17.42 -9.83 -5.61
C ALA A 300 -18.69 -10.69 -5.47
N ALA A 301 -19.29 -10.73 -4.27
CA ALA A 301 -20.56 -11.40 -4.01
C ALA A 301 -21.76 -10.75 -4.72
N GLY A 302 -21.59 -9.58 -5.32
CA GLY A 302 -22.65 -8.86 -6.00
C GLY A 302 -23.62 -8.16 -5.06
N LEU A 303 -23.27 -7.99 -3.78
CA LEU A 303 -24.11 -7.32 -2.79
C LEU A 303 -24.13 -5.79 -2.97
N ALA A 304 -23.07 -5.24 -3.57
CA ALA A 304 -22.97 -3.83 -3.97
C ALA A 304 -22.00 -3.67 -5.15
N ASP A 305 -22.06 -2.53 -5.86
CA ASP A 305 -21.09 -2.20 -6.92
C ASP A 305 -19.90 -1.38 -6.36
N ARG A 306 -20.08 -0.75 -5.18
CA ARG A 306 -19.06 -0.08 -4.36
C ARG A 306 -19.29 -0.43 -2.90
N CYS A 307 -18.20 -0.66 -2.18
CA CYS A 307 -18.26 -0.91 -0.75
C CYS A 307 -17.06 -0.28 -0.06
N GLU A 308 -17.32 0.52 0.95
CA GLU A 308 -16.33 0.99 1.93
C GLU A 308 -16.67 0.38 3.28
N THR A 309 -15.67 -0.14 3.97
CA THR A 309 -15.81 -0.70 5.31
C THR A 309 -14.86 0.02 6.27
N GLN A 310 -15.31 0.24 7.50
CA GLN A 310 -14.47 0.74 8.58
C GLN A 310 -14.52 -0.21 9.76
N VAL A 311 -13.38 -0.53 10.33
CA VAL A 311 -13.28 -1.20 11.63
C VAL A 311 -12.51 -0.30 12.61
N ALA A 312 -12.89 -0.35 13.88
CA ALA A 312 -12.22 0.40 14.93
C ALA A 312 -11.83 -0.50 16.10
N TYR A 313 -10.65 -0.25 16.67
CA TYR A 313 -10.15 -0.98 17.84
C TYR A 313 -9.80 -0.02 18.99
N ALA A 314 -9.89 -0.55 20.21
CA ALA A 314 -9.27 0.02 21.39
C ALA A 314 -8.00 -0.77 21.72
N ILE A 315 -6.96 -0.09 22.17
CA ILE A 315 -5.70 -0.74 22.57
C ILE A 315 -5.96 -1.82 23.61
N GLY A 316 -5.33 -2.98 23.45
CA GLY A 316 -5.43 -4.10 24.37
C GLY A 316 -6.76 -4.86 24.32
N LYS A 317 -7.69 -4.55 23.43
CA LYS A 317 -8.94 -5.31 23.22
C LYS A 317 -8.84 -6.22 22.01
N ALA A 318 -9.34 -7.45 22.14
CA ALA A 318 -9.40 -8.40 21.03
C ALA A 318 -10.57 -8.07 20.09
N LYS A 319 -11.75 -7.76 20.61
CA LYS A 319 -12.93 -7.48 19.78
C LYS A 319 -12.91 -6.04 19.27
N PRO A 320 -13.25 -5.82 17.98
CA PRO A 320 -13.47 -4.46 17.48
C PRO A 320 -14.52 -3.71 18.31
N VAL A 321 -14.33 -2.41 18.45
CA VAL A 321 -15.31 -1.54 19.13
C VAL A 321 -16.38 -1.02 18.17
N GLY A 322 -16.19 -1.19 16.85
CA GLY A 322 -17.19 -0.81 15.85
C GLY A 322 -16.85 -1.34 14.46
N LEU A 323 -17.90 -1.60 13.69
CA LEU A 323 -17.85 -1.87 12.25
C LEU A 323 -18.87 -0.95 11.57
N PHE A 324 -18.48 -0.35 10.46
CA PHE A 324 -19.34 0.47 9.61
C PHE A 324 -19.20 0.01 8.16
N VAL A 325 -20.32 -0.05 7.43
CA VAL A 325 -20.37 -0.42 6.01
C VAL A 325 -21.12 0.68 5.25
N GLU A 326 -20.56 1.13 4.13
CA GLU A 326 -21.16 2.13 3.24
C GLU A 326 -21.09 1.61 1.79
N CYS A 327 -22.23 1.58 1.11
CA CYS A 327 -22.32 1.10 -0.28
C CYS A 327 -22.65 2.21 -1.28
N PHE A 328 -22.78 3.46 -0.83
CA PHE A 328 -22.96 4.66 -1.66
C PHE A 328 -24.19 4.61 -2.58
N GLY A 329 -25.29 3.95 -2.15
CA GLY A 329 -26.50 3.78 -2.96
C GLY A 329 -26.35 2.75 -4.09
N THR A 330 -25.36 1.86 -4.02
CA THR A 330 -25.14 0.79 -5.00
C THR A 330 -25.49 -0.60 -4.46
N GLU A 331 -25.93 -0.69 -3.22
CA GLU A 331 -26.36 -1.92 -2.56
C GLU A 331 -27.52 -2.60 -3.30
N LYS A 332 -27.51 -3.95 -3.30
CA LYS A 332 -28.56 -4.78 -3.89
C LYS A 332 -29.48 -5.39 -2.82
N VAL A 333 -29.06 -5.32 -1.56
CA VAL A 333 -29.84 -5.66 -0.37
C VAL A 333 -29.63 -4.55 0.68
N PRO A 334 -30.46 -4.39 1.72
CA PRO A 334 -30.26 -3.37 2.74
C PRO A 334 -28.84 -3.41 3.34
N VAL A 335 -28.24 -2.24 3.55
CA VAL A 335 -26.85 -2.12 4.05
C VAL A 335 -26.69 -2.80 5.41
N GLU A 336 -27.70 -2.72 6.27
CA GLU A 336 -27.73 -3.39 7.57
C GLU A 336 -27.55 -4.92 7.42
N ARG A 337 -28.19 -5.51 6.40
CA ARG A 337 -28.06 -6.94 6.10
C ARG A 337 -26.66 -7.29 5.59
N ILE A 338 -26.02 -6.40 4.83
CA ILE A 338 -24.62 -6.58 4.42
C ILE A 338 -23.71 -6.52 5.64
N GLN A 339 -23.93 -5.57 6.55
CA GLN A 339 -23.14 -5.44 7.78
C GLN A 339 -23.30 -6.67 8.68
N ASP A 340 -24.51 -7.18 8.87
CA ASP A 340 -24.76 -8.39 9.65
C ASP A 340 -24.08 -9.61 9.03
N ALA A 341 -24.15 -9.76 7.69
CA ALA A 341 -23.46 -10.82 6.97
C ALA A 341 -21.93 -10.73 7.11
N VAL A 342 -21.37 -9.53 7.11
CA VAL A 342 -19.94 -9.32 7.37
C VAL A 342 -19.55 -9.76 8.77
N LEU A 343 -20.35 -9.41 9.79
CA LEU A 343 -20.10 -9.82 11.18
C LEU A 343 -20.23 -11.34 11.39
N GLU A 344 -21.09 -12.00 10.61
CA GLU A 344 -21.25 -13.46 10.66
C GLU A 344 -20.08 -14.20 9.99
N VAL A 345 -19.57 -13.68 8.86
CA VAL A 345 -18.62 -14.38 7.99
C VAL A 345 -17.18 -14.12 8.35
N PHE A 346 -16.85 -12.94 8.89
CA PHE A 346 -15.49 -12.50 9.17
C PHE A 346 -15.22 -12.34 10.66
N ASP A 347 -14.23 -13.07 11.16
CA ASP A 347 -13.70 -12.81 12.49
C ASP A 347 -12.64 -11.70 12.39
N LEU A 348 -12.97 -10.55 12.97
CA LEU A 348 -12.15 -9.34 12.90
C LEU A 348 -11.27 -9.14 14.15
N ARG A 349 -11.11 -10.17 15.01
CA ARG A 349 -10.12 -10.14 16.09
C ARG A 349 -8.70 -10.16 15.49
N PRO A 350 -7.73 -9.41 16.03
CA PRO A 350 -6.38 -9.31 15.44
C PRO A 350 -5.72 -10.67 15.17
N ARG A 351 -5.76 -11.59 16.12
CA ARG A 351 -5.19 -12.94 15.97
C ARG A 351 -5.88 -13.78 14.89
N ALA A 352 -7.20 -13.64 14.75
CA ALA A 352 -7.98 -14.31 13.70
C ALA A 352 -7.59 -13.79 12.32
N ILE A 353 -7.47 -12.46 12.17
CA ILE A 353 -7.01 -11.83 10.93
C ILE A 353 -5.62 -12.34 10.54
N ILE A 354 -4.66 -12.30 11.47
CA ILE A 354 -3.29 -12.76 11.24
C ILE A 354 -3.28 -14.22 10.76
N SER A 355 -4.06 -15.08 11.41
CA SER A 355 -4.14 -16.51 11.09
C SER A 355 -4.80 -16.74 9.71
N VAL A 356 -5.96 -16.16 9.45
CA VAL A 356 -6.73 -16.43 8.23
C VAL A 356 -6.07 -15.85 6.97
N LEU A 357 -5.41 -14.71 7.10
CA LEU A 357 -4.66 -14.08 6.03
C LEU A 357 -3.19 -14.54 5.96
N ASP A 358 -2.77 -15.43 6.87
CA ASP A 358 -1.42 -16.00 6.92
C ASP A 358 -0.33 -14.91 6.87
N LEU A 359 -0.40 -13.95 7.80
CA LEU A 359 0.42 -12.75 7.79
C LEU A 359 1.78 -12.91 8.50
N GLN A 360 2.04 -14.02 9.20
CA GLN A 360 3.32 -14.28 9.90
C GLN A 360 4.38 -14.87 8.96
N ARG A 361 4.55 -14.24 7.79
CA ARG A 361 5.50 -14.64 6.74
C ARG A 361 6.27 -13.42 6.23
N PRO A 362 7.47 -13.61 5.64
CA PRO A 362 8.24 -12.50 5.05
C PRO A 362 7.68 -12.10 3.68
N ILE A 363 6.54 -11.41 3.66
CA ILE A 363 5.77 -11.02 2.47
C ILE A 363 5.70 -9.50 2.28
N TYR A 364 6.32 -8.73 3.15
CA TYR A 364 6.06 -7.30 3.26
C TYR A 364 6.89 -6.44 2.32
N SER A 365 8.14 -6.79 2.05
CA SER A 365 9.01 -6.03 1.15
C SER A 365 8.41 -5.84 -0.24
N GLN A 366 7.70 -6.84 -0.77
CA GLN A 366 7.02 -6.75 -2.06
C GLN A 366 5.78 -5.84 -2.06
N THR A 367 5.21 -5.51 -0.89
CA THR A 367 4.06 -4.62 -0.77
C THR A 367 4.45 -3.15 -0.82
N ALA A 368 5.69 -2.82 -0.51
CA ALA A 368 6.17 -1.46 -0.27
C ALA A 368 6.21 -0.58 -1.52
N THR A 369 5.87 -1.10 -2.71
CA THR A 369 5.82 -0.35 -3.97
C THR A 369 4.56 -0.68 -4.76
N PHE A 370 4.06 0.31 -5.53
CA PHE A 370 2.93 0.17 -6.46
C PHE A 370 1.61 -0.25 -5.81
N GLY A 371 1.39 0.18 -4.56
CA GLY A 371 0.18 -0.08 -3.78
C GLY A 371 0.13 -1.44 -3.11
N HIS A 372 -0.57 -1.50 -1.99
CA HIS A 372 -0.79 -2.73 -1.22
C HIS A 372 -2.04 -3.49 -1.69
N PHE A 373 -2.91 -2.85 -2.47
CA PHE A 373 -4.19 -3.40 -2.92
C PHE A 373 -4.29 -3.46 -4.45
N GLY A 374 -5.20 -4.31 -4.94
CA GLY A 374 -5.35 -4.55 -6.37
C GLY A 374 -4.21 -5.37 -6.98
N ARG A 375 -3.61 -6.24 -6.19
CA ARG A 375 -2.47 -7.07 -6.55
C ARG A 375 -2.91 -8.51 -6.84
N THR A 376 -2.17 -9.20 -7.70
CA THR A 376 -2.48 -10.59 -8.13
C THR A 376 -1.42 -11.60 -7.70
N GLU A 377 -0.36 -11.15 -7.03
CA GLU A 377 0.69 -12.00 -6.50
C GLU A 377 0.12 -12.91 -5.39
N PRO A 378 0.51 -14.19 -5.33
CA PRO A 378 -0.09 -15.20 -4.43
C PRO A 378 -0.03 -14.84 -2.95
N ASP A 379 0.99 -14.08 -2.54
CA ASP A 379 1.20 -13.69 -1.14
C ASP A 379 0.25 -12.60 -0.63
N PHE A 380 -0.45 -11.92 -1.54
CA PHE A 380 -1.44 -10.90 -1.18
C PHE A 380 -2.78 -11.54 -0.82
N SER A 381 -2.81 -12.26 0.29
CA SER A 381 -3.95 -13.09 0.74
C SER A 381 -5.24 -12.29 0.96
N TRP A 382 -5.14 -11.00 1.26
CA TRP A 382 -6.27 -10.08 1.39
C TRP A 382 -6.95 -9.72 0.06
N GLU A 383 -6.38 -10.13 -1.06
CA GLU A 383 -6.99 -9.99 -2.39
C GLU A 383 -7.84 -11.20 -2.80
N ARG A 384 -7.97 -12.22 -1.96
CA ARG A 384 -8.81 -13.39 -2.24
C ARG A 384 -10.30 -13.03 -2.20
N ALA A 385 -11.08 -13.57 -3.15
CA ALA A 385 -12.55 -13.52 -3.16
C ALA A 385 -13.12 -14.88 -2.73
N ASP A 386 -12.72 -15.34 -1.55
CA ASP A 386 -12.96 -16.69 -1.03
C ASP A 386 -14.12 -16.80 -0.04
N ARG A 387 -14.86 -15.71 0.20
CA ARG A 387 -16.02 -15.62 1.09
C ARG A 387 -17.33 -15.27 0.38
N VAL A 388 -17.33 -15.28 -0.95
CA VAL A 388 -18.47 -14.86 -1.78
C VAL A 388 -19.74 -15.65 -1.45
N GLU A 389 -19.66 -16.98 -1.44
CA GLU A 389 -20.84 -17.82 -1.20
C GLU A 389 -21.35 -17.71 0.24
N GLN A 390 -20.45 -17.63 1.24
CA GLN A 390 -20.84 -17.42 2.63
C GLN A 390 -21.54 -16.07 2.81
N LEU A 391 -21.02 -14.99 2.20
CA LEU A 391 -21.65 -13.68 2.26
C LEU A 391 -23.03 -13.66 1.60
N ARG A 392 -23.17 -14.31 0.45
CA ARG A 392 -24.47 -14.44 -0.23
C ARG A 392 -25.49 -15.17 0.65
N ALA A 393 -25.10 -16.31 1.22
CA ALA A 393 -25.95 -17.09 2.10
C ALA A 393 -26.38 -16.28 3.36
N ALA A 394 -25.42 -15.63 4.04
CA ALA A 394 -25.68 -14.80 5.21
C ALA A 394 -26.55 -13.58 4.87
N ALA A 395 -26.37 -12.98 3.68
CA ALA A 395 -27.22 -11.89 3.19
C ALA A 395 -28.59 -12.35 2.65
N GLY A 396 -28.84 -13.66 2.53
CA GLY A 396 -30.10 -14.24 2.07
C GLY A 396 -30.38 -14.07 0.57
N VAL A 397 -29.31 -14.17 -0.27
CA VAL A 397 -29.38 -14.06 -1.75
C VAL A 397 -28.62 -15.17 -2.43
#